data_fb068cd4ade12e0f4dd407b3958ad977
#
_entry.id   fb068cd4ade12e0f4dd407b3958ad977
#
_cell.length_a   1.000
_cell.length_b   1.000
_cell.length_c   1.000
_cell.angle_alpha   90.00
_cell.angle_beta   90.00
_cell.angle_gamma   90.00
#
_symmetry.space_group_name_H-M   'P 1'
#
loop_
_entity.id
_entity.type
_entity.pdbx_description
1 polymer ?
#
loop_
_entity_poly.entity_id
_entity_poly.type
_entity_poly.pdbx_seq_one_letter_code
_entity_poly.pdbx_strand_id
1 'polypeptide(L)'
;MDSFIQLSNFPKVFQYSSLFWQGILVTVLLSVFTVLIGFVLALILALMRLSNVRPFRFLEKDKEGMMRDGGFLFLLSKFNPLYILATIYVEVLRSTPALVQIFIIYYGVFGMIHLPSFTMFGFIKFDRFFPGVVALGLNSGAYLCEIIRSGIQSVDGGQTEAARSLGMSQVQNMRFIILPQALKNILPAIANEFVVIIKESAITYTIGVQDIMSAVNAVKGATFIIVEPLLVATAIYFCLCYPTSKAIQYLERRMSRGDKR
;
A
#
# COMPACT_ATOMS: atom_id res chain seq x y z
N MET A 1 0.37 23.98 -38.93
CA MET A 1 0.08 23.70 -37.51
C MET A 1 -0.15 22.20 -37.42
N ASP A 2 0.92 21.44 -37.17
CA ASP A 2 0.77 20.00 -37.06
C ASP A 2 -0.09 19.71 -35.82
N SER A 3 -1.16 18.93 -36.04
CA SER A 3 -2.07 18.60 -34.93
C SER A 3 -1.29 17.89 -33.82
N PHE A 4 -1.51 18.28 -32.56
CA PHE A 4 -0.87 17.69 -31.36
C PHE A 4 -1.00 16.15 -31.29
N ILE A 5 -2.04 15.61 -31.95
CA ILE A 5 -2.31 14.19 -32.10
C ILE A 5 -2.46 13.89 -33.59
N GLN A 6 -1.71 12.91 -34.09
CA GLN A 6 -1.80 12.46 -35.45
C GLN A 6 -2.38 11.04 -35.52
N LEU A 7 -3.61 10.92 -36.08
CA LEU A 7 -4.30 9.63 -36.20
C LEU A 7 -3.48 8.61 -37.02
N SER A 8 -2.65 9.07 -37.95
CA SER A 8 -1.75 8.25 -38.75
C SER A 8 -0.64 7.54 -37.95
N ASN A 9 -0.38 8.00 -36.73
CA ASN A 9 0.63 7.39 -35.84
C ASN A 9 0.11 6.17 -35.06
N PHE A 10 -1.19 6.05 -34.82
CA PHE A 10 -1.74 4.90 -34.05
C PHE A 10 -1.41 3.54 -34.67
N PRO A 11 -1.49 3.31 -35.99
CA PRO A 11 -1.06 2.05 -36.59
C PRO A 11 0.40 1.68 -36.27
N LYS A 12 1.30 2.67 -36.19
CA LYS A 12 2.71 2.45 -35.82
C LYS A 12 2.81 2.04 -34.35
N VAL A 13 2.04 2.67 -33.45
CA VAL A 13 2.00 2.29 -32.03
C VAL A 13 1.46 0.87 -31.84
N PHE A 14 0.41 0.49 -32.58
CA PHE A 14 -0.17 -0.85 -32.49
C PHE A 14 0.72 -1.98 -33.00
N GLN A 15 1.75 -1.69 -33.81
CA GLN A 15 2.80 -2.68 -34.14
C GLN A 15 3.53 -3.19 -32.89
N TYR A 16 3.55 -2.41 -31.80
CA TYR A 16 4.16 -2.76 -30.52
C TYR A 16 3.14 -3.29 -29.48
N SER A 17 1.95 -3.70 -29.92
CA SER A 17 0.88 -4.20 -29.03
C SER A 17 1.32 -5.31 -28.08
N SER A 18 2.24 -6.18 -28.52
CA SER A 18 2.80 -7.24 -27.68
C SER A 18 3.50 -6.71 -26.42
N LEU A 19 4.19 -5.56 -26.52
CA LEU A 19 4.83 -4.91 -25.36
C LEU A 19 3.79 -4.38 -24.37
N PHE A 20 2.68 -3.80 -24.85
CA PHE A 20 1.60 -3.35 -23.99
C PHE A 20 0.91 -4.53 -23.28
N TRP A 21 0.69 -5.66 -23.96
CA TRP A 21 0.14 -6.87 -23.33
C TRP A 21 1.06 -7.43 -22.23
N GLN A 22 2.36 -7.50 -22.50
CA GLN A 22 3.35 -7.87 -21.49
C GLN A 22 3.35 -6.88 -20.32
N GLY A 23 3.31 -5.57 -20.62
CA GLY A 23 3.23 -4.51 -19.63
C GLY A 23 1.99 -4.61 -18.74
N ILE A 24 0.82 -4.95 -19.30
CA ILE A 24 -0.41 -5.20 -18.53
C ILE A 24 -0.19 -6.33 -17.53
N LEU A 25 0.34 -7.47 -17.98
CA LEU A 25 0.59 -8.61 -17.11
C LEU A 25 1.57 -8.26 -15.99
N VAL A 26 2.67 -7.58 -16.32
CA VAL A 26 3.67 -7.14 -15.32
C VAL A 26 3.05 -6.19 -14.32
N THR A 27 2.30 -5.18 -14.77
CA THR A 27 1.60 -4.21 -13.91
C THR A 27 0.65 -4.92 -12.92
N VAL A 28 -0.16 -5.86 -13.41
CA VAL A 28 -1.10 -6.60 -12.56
C VAL A 28 -0.37 -7.49 -11.56
N LEU A 29 0.61 -8.28 -12.01
CA LEU A 29 1.40 -9.15 -11.12
C LEU A 29 2.14 -8.33 -10.06
N LEU A 30 2.80 -7.24 -10.47
CA LEU A 30 3.51 -6.34 -9.57
C LEU A 30 2.54 -5.79 -8.51
N SER A 31 1.36 -5.32 -8.92
CA SER A 31 0.35 -4.77 -8.01
C SER A 31 -0.16 -5.82 -7.02
N VAL A 32 -0.43 -7.04 -7.47
CA VAL A 32 -0.87 -8.14 -6.59
C VAL A 32 0.19 -8.46 -5.54
N PHE A 33 1.44 -8.68 -5.94
CA PHE A 33 2.52 -9.00 -5.00
C PHE A 33 2.83 -7.84 -4.06
N THR A 34 2.78 -6.60 -4.55
CA THR A 34 2.95 -5.38 -3.74
C THR A 34 1.91 -5.31 -2.62
N VAL A 35 0.63 -5.47 -2.96
CA VAL A 35 -0.45 -5.40 -1.95
C VAL A 35 -0.36 -6.57 -0.96
N LEU A 36 -0.01 -7.77 -1.41
CA LEU A 36 0.16 -8.92 -0.51
C LEU A 36 1.30 -8.69 0.50
N ILE A 37 2.47 -8.25 0.04
CA ILE A 37 3.61 -7.93 0.94
C ILE A 37 3.23 -6.76 1.85
N GLY A 38 2.67 -5.69 1.27
CA GLY A 38 2.21 -4.52 2.02
C GLY A 38 1.19 -4.86 3.09
N PHE A 39 0.24 -5.75 2.80
CA PHE A 39 -0.77 -6.19 3.75
C PHE A 39 -0.17 -6.96 4.94
N VAL A 40 0.74 -7.90 4.67
CA VAL A 40 1.44 -8.64 5.75
C VAL A 40 2.21 -7.67 6.63
N LEU A 41 2.95 -6.72 6.03
CA LEU A 41 3.69 -5.71 6.76
C LEU A 41 2.76 -4.78 7.55
N ALA A 42 1.64 -4.36 6.96
CA ALA A 42 0.64 -3.52 7.62
C ALA A 42 0.04 -4.19 8.86
N LEU A 43 -0.23 -5.50 8.81
CA LEU A 43 -0.69 -6.25 9.98
C LEU A 43 0.35 -6.24 11.10
N ILE A 44 1.63 -6.46 10.79
CA ILE A 44 2.72 -6.40 11.75
C ILE A 44 2.80 -5.00 12.39
N LEU A 45 2.81 -3.96 11.57
CA LEU A 45 2.86 -2.56 12.02
C LEU A 45 1.63 -2.18 12.86
N ALA A 46 0.44 -2.63 12.47
CA ALA A 46 -0.79 -2.40 13.23
C ALA A 46 -0.74 -3.10 14.60
N LEU A 47 -0.27 -4.34 14.65
CA LEU A 47 -0.05 -5.06 15.92
C LEU A 47 0.98 -4.36 16.80
N MET A 48 2.07 -3.85 16.24
CA MET A 48 3.07 -3.06 16.98
C MET A 48 2.45 -1.78 17.56
N ARG A 49 1.58 -1.07 16.80
CA ARG A 49 0.86 0.12 17.27
C ARG A 49 -0.20 -0.18 18.33
N LEU A 50 -0.81 -1.37 18.30
CA LEU A 50 -1.79 -1.82 19.30
C LEU A 50 -1.11 -2.45 20.54
N SER A 51 0.18 -2.69 20.50
CA SER A 51 0.92 -3.33 21.59
C SER A 51 0.93 -2.43 22.84
N ASN A 52 0.87 -3.07 24.02
CA ASN A 52 1.04 -2.43 25.30
C ASN A 52 2.42 -2.75 25.94
N VAL A 53 3.43 -2.96 25.09
CA VAL A 53 4.80 -3.24 25.53
C VAL A 53 5.42 -1.97 26.10
N ARG A 54 5.40 -1.84 27.44
CA ARG A 54 5.94 -0.70 28.18
C ARG A 54 7.01 -1.20 29.12
N PRO A 55 8.27 -1.27 28.70
CA PRO A 55 9.36 -1.86 29.50
C PRO A 55 9.59 -1.11 30.82
N PHE A 56 9.24 0.17 30.88
CA PHE A 56 9.41 1.02 32.05
C PHE A 56 8.11 1.27 32.83
N ARG A 57 7.07 0.42 32.66
CA ARG A 57 5.78 0.59 33.33
C ARG A 57 5.90 0.60 34.86
N PHE A 58 6.93 -0.05 35.43
CA PHE A 58 7.20 -0.05 36.87
C PHE A 58 7.49 1.35 37.42
N LEU A 59 7.85 2.33 36.58
CA LEU A 59 8.08 3.72 36.95
C LEU A 59 6.77 4.54 37.05
N GLU A 60 5.64 3.96 36.72
CA GLU A 60 4.33 4.63 36.77
C GLU A 60 3.89 4.94 38.21
N LYS A 61 4.40 4.17 39.18
CA LYS A 61 4.15 4.37 40.60
C LYS A 61 5.40 4.90 41.31
N ASP A 62 5.19 5.70 42.34
CA ASP A 62 6.27 6.12 43.23
C ASP A 62 6.62 5.04 44.26
N LYS A 63 7.56 5.35 45.18
CA LYS A 63 7.97 4.44 46.27
C LYS A 63 6.85 4.14 47.28
N GLU A 64 5.82 5.00 47.32
CA GLU A 64 4.67 4.87 48.20
C GLU A 64 3.47 4.21 47.48
N GLY A 65 3.67 3.80 46.21
CA GLY A 65 2.66 3.12 45.39
C GLY A 65 1.61 4.05 44.78
N MET A 66 1.76 5.36 44.92
CA MET A 66 0.87 6.34 44.26
C MET A 66 1.24 6.55 42.82
N MET A 67 0.23 6.83 41.96
CA MET A 67 0.44 7.16 40.56
C MET A 67 1.15 8.50 40.41
N ARG A 68 2.20 8.54 39.60
CA ARG A 68 2.93 9.77 39.31
C ARG A 68 2.14 10.62 38.33
N ASP A 69 1.89 11.87 38.68
CA ASP A 69 1.25 12.86 37.81
C ASP A 69 2.32 13.76 37.16
N GLY A 70 2.96 13.28 36.09
CA GLY A 70 3.92 14.04 35.31
C GLY A 70 5.40 13.78 35.65
N GLY A 71 6.27 14.57 35.03
CA GLY A 71 7.74 14.46 35.15
C GLY A 71 8.33 13.42 34.19
N PHE A 72 9.71 13.41 34.10
CA PHE A 72 10.45 12.56 33.17
C PHE A 72 10.21 11.06 33.38
N LEU A 73 10.14 10.60 34.64
CA LEU A 73 9.89 9.19 34.94
C LEU A 73 8.49 8.72 34.51
N PHE A 74 7.50 9.60 34.63
CA PHE A 74 6.14 9.32 34.13
C PHE A 74 6.11 9.23 32.60
N LEU A 75 6.79 10.12 31.88
CA LEU A 75 6.94 10.03 30.43
C LEU A 75 7.66 8.73 30.02
N LEU A 76 8.71 8.37 30.75
CA LEU A 76 9.47 7.13 30.50
C LEU A 76 8.59 5.88 30.75
N SER A 77 7.70 5.89 31.75
CA SER A 77 6.77 4.78 32.01
C SER A 77 5.78 4.52 30.88
N LYS A 78 5.47 5.55 30.08
CA LYS A 78 4.59 5.47 28.89
C LYS A 78 5.33 5.09 27.62
N PHE A 79 6.67 4.97 27.67
CA PHE A 79 7.48 4.62 26.50
C PHE A 79 7.11 3.24 25.96
N ASN A 80 6.68 3.19 24.70
CA ASN A 80 6.38 1.97 23.96
C ASN A 80 7.25 1.92 22.69
N PRO A 81 8.35 1.17 22.71
CA PRO A 81 9.30 1.16 21.59
C PRO A 81 8.69 0.60 20.31
N LEU A 82 7.80 -0.39 20.39
CA LEU A 82 7.13 -0.95 19.21
C LEU A 82 6.20 0.07 18.56
N TYR A 83 5.40 0.77 19.36
CA TYR A 83 4.54 1.84 18.88
C TYR A 83 5.33 2.96 18.19
N ILE A 84 6.43 3.39 18.81
CA ILE A 84 7.27 4.48 18.28
C ILE A 84 7.91 4.04 16.96
N LEU A 85 8.51 2.85 16.90
CA LEU A 85 9.14 2.32 15.71
C LEU A 85 8.14 2.22 14.54
N ALA A 86 6.97 1.64 14.79
CA ALA A 86 5.93 1.53 13.77
C ALA A 86 5.42 2.91 13.33
N THR A 87 5.31 3.87 14.25
CA THR A 87 4.87 5.23 13.93
C THR A 87 5.90 5.95 13.08
N ILE A 88 7.18 5.91 13.45
CA ILE A 88 8.27 6.52 12.66
C ILE A 88 8.28 5.92 11.24
N TYR A 89 8.20 4.59 11.12
CA TYR A 89 8.16 3.93 9.83
C TYR A 89 7.00 4.46 8.96
N VAL A 90 5.79 4.46 9.48
CA VAL A 90 4.60 4.89 8.75
C VAL A 90 4.69 6.36 8.35
N GLU A 91 5.09 7.24 9.26
CA GLU A 91 5.22 8.68 8.98
C GLU A 91 6.30 8.96 7.92
N VAL A 92 7.47 8.33 8.02
CA VAL A 92 8.56 8.51 7.04
C VAL A 92 8.13 8.06 5.66
N LEU A 93 7.55 6.85 5.53
CA LEU A 93 7.19 6.34 4.20
C LEU A 93 5.99 7.08 3.57
N ARG A 94 5.07 7.59 4.37
CA ARG A 94 3.95 8.39 3.87
C ARG A 94 4.30 9.85 3.58
N SER A 95 5.38 10.35 4.16
CA SER A 95 5.82 11.76 3.99
C SER A 95 6.92 11.91 2.94
N THR A 96 7.38 10.83 2.32
CA THR A 96 8.44 10.86 1.30
C THR A 96 7.95 10.34 -0.05
N PRO A 97 8.48 10.86 -1.19
CA PRO A 97 8.03 10.42 -2.51
C PRO A 97 8.36 8.94 -2.80
N ALA A 98 7.39 8.19 -3.32
CA ALA A 98 7.56 6.78 -3.68
C ALA A 98 8.72 6.55 -4.67
N LEU A 99 8.94 7.45 -5.63
CA LEU A 99 10.06 7.37 -6.58
C LEU A 99 11.42 7.36 -5.86
N VAL A 100 11.59 8.23 -4.85
CA VAL A 100 12.83 8.29 -4.06
C VAL A 100 13.03 6.99 -3.27
N GLN A 101 11.97 6.45 -2.69
CA GLN A 101 11.99 5.18 -1.97
C GLN A 101 12.40 4.01 -2.88
N ILE A 102 11.83 3.94 -4.10
CA ILE A 102 12.19 2.93 -5.10
C ILE A 102 13.68 3.02 -5.43
N PHE A 103 14.23 4.21 -5.64
CA PHE A 103 15.65 4.39 -5.95
C PHE A 103 16.55 4.00 -4.78
N ILE A 104 16.20 4.35 -3.54
CA ILE A 104 16.95 3.96 -2.35
C ILE A 104 16.96 2.42 -2.21
N ILE A 105 15.82 1.78 -2.38
CA ILE A 105 15.72 0.31 -2.28
C ILE A 105 16.47 -0.36 -3.42
N TYR A 106 16.27 0.08 -4.66
CA TYR A 106 16.89 -0.56 -5.83
C TYR A 106 18.40 -0.36 -5.88
N TYR A 107 18.87 0.89 -5.81
CA TYR A 107 20.30 1.20 -5.90
C TYR A 107 21.05 1.04 -4.58
N GLY A 108 20.40 1.36 -3.45
CA GLY A 108 21.02 1.28 -2.13
C GLY A 108 21.03 -0.15 -1.58
N VAL A 109 19.84 -0.76 -1.42
CA VAL A 109 19.73 -2.09 -0.78
C VAL A 109 20.09 -3.19 -1.79
N PHE A 110 19.39 -3.25 -2.91
CA PHE A 110 19.61 -4.31 -3.92
C PHE A 110 20.84 -4.09 -4.80
N GLY A 111 21.39 -2.87 -4.83
CA GLY A 111 22.70 -2.63 -5.45
C GLY A 111 23.86 -3.31 -4.71
N MET A 112 23.68 -3.57 -3.39
CA MET A 112 24.65 -4.31 -2.58
C MET A 112 24.40 -5.82 -2.56
N ILE A 113 23.21 -6.27 -2.97
CA ILE A 113 22.80 -7.67 -2.96
C ILE A 113 22.74 -8.18 -4.40
N HIS A 114 23.56 -9.18 -4.73
CA HIS A 114 23.53 -9.81 -6.05
C HIS A 114 22.28 -10.70 -6.17
N LEU A 115 21.21 -10.14 -6.77
CA LEU A 115 20.03 -10.94 -7.09
C LEU A 115 20.30 -11.86 -8.29
N PRO A 116 19.71 -13.06 -8.32
CA PRO A 116 19.82 -13.94 -9.47
C PRO A 116 19.18 -13.28 -10.70
N SER A 117 19.94 -13.21 -11.79
CA SER A 117 19.48 -12.66 -13.07
C SER A 117 18.84 -13.75 -13.90
N PHE A 118 17.51 -13.91 -13.77
CA PHE A 118 16.72 -14.79 -14.62
C PHE A 118 15.45 -14.08 -15.10
N THR A 119 14.86 -14.62 -16.17
CA THR A 119 13.66 -14.06 -16.77
C THR A 119 12.48 -14.99 -16.54
N MET A 120 11.45 -14.49 -15.85
CA MET A 120 10.17 -15.17 -15.66
C MET A 120 9.27 -14.96 -16.89
N PHE A 121 8.52 -15.97 -17.30
CA PHE A 121 7.62 -15.93 -18.45
C PHE A 121 8.26 -15.44 -19.76
N GLY A 122 9.61 -15.51 -19.88
CA GLY A 122 10.37 -15.09 -21.05
C GLY A 122 10.58 -13.57 -21.20
N PHE A 123 9.98 -12.72 -20.35
CA PHE A 123 10.10 -11.26 -20.44
C PHE A 123 10.21 -10.51 -19.12
N ILE A 124 9.83 -11.06 -17.96
CA ILE A 124 9.94 -10.39 -16.67
C ILE A 124 11.33 -10.60 -16.07
N LYS A 125 12.13 -9.58 -16.00
CA LYS A 125 13.45 -9.62 -15.36
C LYS A 125 13.30 -9.60 -13.83
N PHE A 126 13.64 -10.70 -13.16
CA PHE A 126 13.49 -10.88 -11.72
C PHE A 126 14.28 -9.86 -10.91
N ASP A 127 15.52 -9.58 -11.33
CA ASP A 127 16.44 -8.62 -10.70
C ASP A 127 15.93 -7.17 -10.67
N ARG A 128 14.87 -6.86 -11.39
CA ARG A 128 14.20 -5.55 -11.42
C ARG A 128 12.79 -5.61 -10.85
N PHE A 129 12.06 -6.67 -11.19
CA PHE A 129 10.69 -6.88 -10.74
C PHE A 129 10.62 -7.04 -9.22
N PHE A 130 11.46 -7.90 -8.63
CA PHE A 130 11.46 -8.16 -7.19
C PHE A 130 11.78 -6.91 -6.35
N PRO A 131 12.85 -6.12 -6.63
CA PRO A 131 13.06 -4.83 -5.95
C PRO A 131 11.90 -3.85 -6.09
N GLY A 132 11.27 -3.79 -7.26
CA GLY A 132 10.09 -2.96 -7.50
C GLY A 132 8.92 -3.37 -6.59
N VAL A 133 8.64 -4.67 -6.50
CA VAL A 133 7.61 -5.22 -5.59
C VAL A 133 7.93 -4.89 -4.13
N VAL A 134 9.19 -5.08 -3.71
CA VAL A 134 9.60 -4.79 -2.32
C VAL A 134 9.46 -3.30 -2.01
N ALA A 135 9.97 -2.42 -2.88
CA ALA A 135 9.93 -0.98 -2.65
C ALA A 135 8.49 -0.45 -2.55
N LEU A 136 7.63 -0.81 -3.50
CA LEU A 136 6.21 -0.45 -3.44
C LEU A 136 5.48 -1.16 -2.29
N GLY A 137 5.86 -2.39 -1.94
CA GLY A 137 5.28 -3.13 -0.81
C GLY A 137 5.58 -2.49 0.54
N LEU A 138 6.79 -1.97 0.72
CA LEU A 138 7.15 -1.20 1.90
C LEU A 138 6.32 0.09 2.00
N ASN A 139 6.16 0.82 0.91
CA ASN A 139 5.33 2.01 0.83
C ASN A 139 3.86 1.69 1.13
N SER A 140 3.27 0.75 0.39
CA SER A 140 1.87 0.32 0.56
C SER A 140 1.61 -0.22 1.98
N GLY A 141 2.57 -0.89 2.61
CA GLY A 141 2.48 -1.35 3.99
C GLY A 141 2.23 -0.22 5.00
N ALA A 142 2.82 0.96 4.76
CA ALA A 142 2.58 2.14 5.58
C ALA A 142 1.16 2.69 5.39
N TYR A 143 0.67 2.78 4.15
CA TYR A 143 -0.70 3.21 3.84
C TYR A 143 -1.73 2.22 4.38
N LEU A 144 -1.54 0.92 4.16
CA LEU A 144 -2.43 -0.13 4.64
C LEU A 144 -2.47 -0.18 6.18
N CYS A 145 -1.35 0.04 6.87
CA CYS A 145 -1.32 0.15 8.34
C CYS A 145 -2.22 1.30 8.82
N GLU A 146 -2.18 2.44 8.14
CA GLU A 146 -3.02 3.59 8.48
C GLU A 146 -4.50 3.33 8.14
N ILE A 147 -4.81 2.64 7.05
CA ILE A 147 -6.17 2.19 6.71
C ILE A 147 -6.71 1.29 7.82
N ILE A 148 -5.94 0.32 8.29
CA ILE A 148 -6.34 -0.56 9.40
C ILE A 148 -6.59 0.25 10.67
N ARG A 149 -5.68 1.17 11.02
CA ARG A 149 -5.81 2.01 12.21
C ARG A 149 -7.07 2.89 12.15
N SER A 150 -7.27 3.60 11.04
CA SER A 150 -8.41 4.48 10.84
C SER A 150 -9.74 3.71 10.81
N GLY A 151 -9.76 2.53 10.21
CA GLY A 151 -10.92 1.66 10.20
C GLY A 151 -11.31 1.15 11.59
N ILE A 152 -10.34 0.82 12.45
CA ILE A 152 -10.61 0.47 13.86
C ILE A 152 -11.14 1.70 14.62
N GLN A 153 -10.55 2.87 14.40
CA GLN A 153 -10.96 4.11 15.07
C GLN A 153 -12.30 4.67 14.58
N SER A 154 -12.77 4.26 13.41
CA SER A 154 -14.08 4.70 12.89
C SER A 154 -15.29 4.04 13.59
N VAL A 155 -15.05 3.01 14.38
CA VAL A 155 -16.12 2.39 15.17
C VAL A 155 -16.47 3.28 16.36
N ASP A 156 -17.77 3.51 16.58
CA ASP A 156 -18.25 4.37 17.64
C ASP A 156 -17.73 3.95 19.01
N GLY A 157 -17.21 4.91 19.80
CA GLY A 157 -16.65 4.67 21.14
C GLY A 157 -17.67 4.10 22.12
N GLY A 158 -18.96 4.44 21.96
CA GLY A 158 -20.06 3.90 22.75
C GLY A 158 -20.19 2.38 22.67
N GLN A 159 -19.73 1.76 21.56
CA GLN A 159 -19.66 0.29 21.44
C GLN A 159 -18.68 -0.31 22.46
N THR A 160 -17.55 0.36 22.66
CA THR A 160 -16.55 -0.06 23.66
C THR A 160 -17.06 0.15 25.07
N GLU A 161 -17.76 1.27 25.35
CA GLU A 161 -18.33 1.57 26.65
C GLU A 161 -19.43 0.56 27.02
N ALA A 162 -20.34 0.27 26.09
CA ALA A 162 -21.40 -0.72 26.27
C ALA A 162 -20.84 -2.13 26.52
N ALA A 163 -19.84 -2.55 25.72
CA ALA A 163 -19.18 -3.85 25.91
C ALA A 163 -18.53 -3.97 27.30
N ARG A 164 -17.87 -2.91 27.76
CA ARG A 164 -17.27 -2.87 29.11
C ARG A 164 -18.32 -2.91 30.22
N SER A 165 -19.43 -2.24 30.07
CA SER A 165 -20.55 -2.26 31.02
C SER A 165 -21.14 -3.66 31.15
N LEU A 166 -21.08 -4.48 30.10
CA LEU A 166 -21.46 -5.89 30.10
C LEU A 166 -20.35 -6.84 30.61
N GLY A 167 -19.24 -6.30 31.14
CA GLY A 167 -18.13 -7.09 31.70
C GLY A 167 -17.19 -7.71 30.67
N MET A 168 -17.25 -7.32 29.40
CA MET A 168 -16.35 -7.86 28.38
C MET A 168 -14.92 -7.36 28.59
N SER A 169 -13.95 -8.28 28.46
CA SER A 169 -12.54 -7.92 28.43
C SER A 169 -12.18 -7.13 27.16
N GLN A 170 -11.05 -6.42 27.18
CA GLN A 170 -10.59 -5.65 26.02
C GLN A 170 -10.40 -6.54 24.76
N VAL A 171 -9.93 -7.77 24.94
CA VAL A 171 -9.75 -8.73 23.83
C VAL A 171 -11.10 -9.20 23.28
N GLN A 172 -12.06 -9.49 24.15
CA GLN A 172 -13.41 -9.88 23.74
C GLN A 172 -14.10 -8.73 23.01
N ASN A 173 -14.03 -7.49 23.52
CA ASN A 173 -14.56 -6.32 22.84
C ASN A 173 -13.93 -6.14 21.45
N MET A 174 -12.60 -6.18 21.36
CA MET A 174 -11.91 -6.06 20.08
C MET A 174 -12.35 -7.14 19.08
N ARG A 175 -12.40 -8.41 19.52
CA ARG A 175 -12.68 -9.55 18.65
C ARG A 175 -14.14 -9.63 18.19
N PHE A 176 -15.09 -9.37 19.10
CA PHE A 176 -16.51 -9.64 18.85
C PHE A 176 -17.32 -8.40 18.48
N ILE A 177 -16.85 -7.20 18.86
CA ILE A 177 -17.58 -5.96 18.63
C ILE A 177 -16.87 -5.05 17.64
N ILE A 178 -15.62 -4.68 17.92
CA ILE A 178 -14.90 -3.67 17.14
C ILE A 178 -14.43 -4.21 15.78
N LEU A 179 -13.71 -5.33 15.78
CA LEU A 179 -13.10 -5.87 14.55
C LEU A 179 -14.13 -6.23 13.47
N PRO A 180 -15.27 -6.87 13.74
CA PRO A 180 -16.28 -7.14 12.72
C PRO A 180 -16.86 -5.87 12.08
N GLN A 181 -17.02 -4.80 12.87
CA GLN A 181 -17.48 -3.50 12.36
C GLN A 181 -16.38 -2.79 11.57
N ALA A 182 -15.16 -2.74 12.11
CA ALA A 182 -14.01 -2.13 11.46
C ALA A 182 -13.70 -2.76 10.09
N LEU A 183 -13.80 -4.09 9.97
CA LEU A 183 -13.54 -4.80 8.70
C LEU A 183 -14.44 -4.33 7.56
N LYS A 184 -15.66 -3.88 7.83
CA LYS A 184 -16.55 -3.35 6.80
C LYS A 184 -15.99 -2.07 6.15
N ASN A 185 -15.25 -1.27 6.92
CA ASN A 185 -14.59 -0.05 6.44
C ASN A 185 -13.19 -0.34 5.88
N ILE A 186 -12.47 -1.27 6.51
CA ILE A 186 -11.10 -1.64 6.14
C ILE A 186 -11.03 -2.35 4.79
N LEU A 187 -11.88 -3.36 4.54
CA LEU A 187 -11.79 -4.18 3.34
C LEU A 187 -11.98 -3.39 2.03
N PRO A 188 -12.99 -2.49 1.90
CA PRO A 188 -13.10 -1.65 0.71
C PRO A 188 -11.91 -0.73 0.51
N ALA A 189 -11.36 -0.17 1.61
CA ALA A 189 -10.20 0.71 1.55
C ALA A 189 -8.93 -0.03 1.11
N ILE A 190 -8.69 -1.27 1.59
CA ILE A 190 -7.61 -2.15 1.12
C ILE A 190 -7.77 -2.46 -0.37
N ALA A 191 -9.00 -2.78 -0.81
CA ALA A 191 -9.26 -3.05 -2.22
C ALA A 191 -9.02 -1.80 -3.09
N ASN A 192 -9.33 -0.59 -2.58
CA ASN A 192 -9.03 0.65 -3.28
C ASN A 192 -7.51 0.92 -3.36
N GLU A 193 -6.74 0.53 -2.34
CA GLU A 193 -5.28 0.61 -2.38
C GLU A 193 -4.69 -0.22 -3.53
N PHE A 194 -5.28 -1.38 -3.86
CA PHE A 194 -4.88 -2.14 -5.04
C PHE A 194 -5.00 -1.33 -6.35
N VAL A 195 -6.08 -0.55 -6.50
CA VAL A 195 -6.26 0.35 -7.66
C VAL A 195 -5.22 1.48 -7.66
N VAL A 196 -4.86 1.99 -6.49
CA VAL A 196 -3.78 2.99 -6.35
C VAL A 196 -2.46 2.40 -6.82
N ILE A 197 -2.11 1.20 -6.36
CA ILE A 197 -0.86 0.52 -6.71
C ILE A 197 -0.78 0.20 -8.22
N ILE A 198 -1.89 -0.16 -8.88
CA ILE A 198 -1.90 -0.31 -10.35
C ILE A 198 -1.37 0.96 -11.04
N LYS A 199 -1.75 2.14 -10.58
CA LYS A 199 -1.29 3.42 -11.15
C LYS A 199 0.14 3.76 -10.70
N GLU A 200 0.47 3.53 -9.45
CA GLU A 200 1.80 3.82 -8.90
C GLU A 200 2.87 2.86 -9.43
N SER A 201 2.50 1.65 -9.86
CA SER A 201 3.43 0.73 -10.53
C SER A 201 4.12 1.37 -11.74
N ALA A 202 3.46 2.34 -12.39
CA ALA A 202 4.01 3.10 -13.49
C ALA A 202 5.40 3.72 -13.19
N ILE A 203 5.69 4.01 -11.91
CA ILE A 203 6.98 4.60 -11.53
C ILE A 203 8.12 3.59 -11.67
N THR A 204 7.84 2.28 -11.57
CA THR A 204 8.87 1.23 -11.56
C THR A 204 9.59 1.04 -12.90
N TYR A 205 9.05 1.60 -14.01
CA TYR A 205 9.79 1.61 -15.28
C TYR A 205 11.15 2.31 -15.17
N THR A 206 11.30 3.25 -14.23
CA THR A 206 12.55 4.01 -13.99
C THR A 206 13.70 3.13 -13.51
N ILE A 207 13.41 1.98 -12.90
CA ILE A 207 14.39 0.95 -12.52
C ILE A 207 14.43 -0.21 -13.51
N GLY A 208 13.69 -0.07 -14.63
CA GLY A 208 13.69 -1.01 -15.76
C GLY A 208 12.73 -2.19 -15.61
N VAL A 209 11.70 -2.07 -14.77
CA VAL A 209 10.55 -3.00 -14.77
C VAL A 209 9.78 -2.82 -16.09
N GLN A 210 9.39 -3.94 -16.70
CA GLN A 210 8.77 -3.96 -18.04
C GLN A 210 7.24 -3.85 -17.95
N ASP A 211 6.77 -2.79 -17.30
CA ASP A 211 5.37 -2.43 -17.11
C ASP A 211 4.78 -1.71 -18.34
N ILE A 212 3.55 -1.19 -18.23
CA ILE A 212 2.86 -0.43 -19.30
C ILE A 212 3.67 0.82 -19.69
N MET A 213 4.27 1.54 -18.72
CA MET A 213 5.08 2.74 -19.01
C MET A 213 6.41 2.39 -19.68
N SER A 214 6.98 1.23 -19.40
CA SER A 214 8.14 0.70 -20.13
C SER A 214 7.80 0.46 -21.61
N ALA A 215 6.60 -0.06 -21.92
CA ALA A 215 6.15 -0.21 -23.31
C ALA A 215 6.04 1.16 -24.03
N VAL A 216 5.46 2.17 -23.36
CA VAL A 216 5.43 3.56 -23.88
C VAL A 216 6.84 4.06 -24.23
N ASN A 217 7.77 3.84 -23.31
CA ASN A 217 9.16 4.31 -23.46
C ASN A 217 9.88 3.57 -24.61
N ALA A 218 9.61 2.28 -24.79
CA ALA A 218 10.14 1.50 -25.91
C ALA A 218 9.60 2.01 -27.27
N VAL A 219 8.29 2.27 -27.38
CA VAL A 219 7.67 2.83 -28.58
C VAL A 219 8.22 4.21 -28.88
N LYS A 220 8.31 5.08 -27.87
CA LYS A 220 8.91 6.42 -28.00
C LYS A 220 10.34 6.34 -28.51
N GLY A 221 11.17 5.44 -27.97
CA GLY A 221 12.57 5.27 -28.39
C GLY A 221 12.72 4.77 -29.82
N ALA A 222 11.80 3.90 -30.29
CA ALA A 222 11.83 3.34 -31.64
C ALA A 222 11.23 4.22 -32.72
N THR A 223 10.24 5.04 -32.38
CA THR A 223 9.42 5.79 -33.37
C THR A 223 9.48 7.29 -33.24
N PHE A 224 10.03 7.83 -32.14
CA PHE A 224 10.00 9.23 -31.75
C PHE A 224 8.57 9.79 -31.55
N ILE A 225 7.54 8.94 -31.54
CA ILE A 225 6.15 9.28 -31.25
C ILE A 225 6.01 9.31 -29.73
N ILE A 226 5.45 10.42 -29.18
CA ILE A 226 5.41 10.61 -27.71
C ILE A 226 3.96 10.54 -27.20
N VAL A 227 3.04 11.24 -27.86
CA VAL A 227 1.69 11.47 -27.31
C VAL A 227 0.78 10.25 -27.49
N GLU A 228 0.78 9.65 -28.67
CA GLU A 228 -0.12 8.54 -29.00
C GLU A 228 0.14 7.29 -28.12
N PRO A 229 1.40 6.87 -27.84
CA PRO A 229 1.66 5.78 -26.88
C PRO A 229 1.17 6.10 -25.46
N LEU A 230 1.27 7.36 -25.02
CA LEU A 230 0.75 7.80 -23.72
C LEU A 230 -0.79 7.72 -23.68
N LEU A 231 -1.48 8.08 -24.77
CA LEU A 231 -2.93 7.93 -24.88
C LEU A 231 -3.36 6.47 -24.83
N VAL A 232 -2.61 5.57 -25.49
CA VAL A 232 -2.85 4.13 -25.43
C VAL A 232 -2.65 3.61 -23.98
N ALA A 233 -1.56 4.00 -23.31
CA ALA A 233 -1.35 3.66 -21.91
C ALA A 233 -2.46 4.19 -21.00
N THR A 234 -2.91 5.44 -21.22
CA THR A 234 -4.02 6.04 -20.47
C THR A 234 -5.30 5.22 -20.63
N ALA A 235 -5.61 4.78 -21.85
CA ALA A 235 -6.77 3.93 -22.11
C ALA A 235 -6.64 2.57 -21.40
N ILE A 236 -5.45 1.98 -21.42
CA ILE A 236 -5.16 0.69 -20.73
C ILE A 236 -5.35 0.85 -19.23
N TYR A 237 -4.73 1.86 -18.59
CA TYR A 237 -4.90 2.12 -17.15
C TYR A 237 -6.36 2.38 -16.80
N PHE A 238 -7.09 3.13 -17.63
CA PHE A 238 -8.52 3.35 -17.43
C PHE A 238 -9.31 2.03 -17.46
N CYS A 239 -9.04 1.17 -18.45
CA CYS A 239 -9.69 -0.14 -18.57
C CYS A 239 -9.35 -1.09 -17.42
N LEU A 240 -8.18 -0.96 -16.78
CA LEU A 240 -7.81 -1.74 -15.60
C LEU A 240 -8.44 -1.16 -14.32
N CYS A 241 -8.32 0.15 -14.11
CA CYS A 241 -8.71 0.79 -12.86
C CYS A 241 -10.23 1.00 -12.73
N TYR A 242 -10.91 1.43 -13.81
CA TYR A 242 -12.33 1.76 -13.74
C TYR A 242 -13.24 0.57 -13.41
N PRO A 243 -13.14 -0.58 -14.10
CA PRO A 243 -13.94 -1.76 -13.74
C PRO A 243 -13.62 -2.28 -12.33
N THR A 244 -12.34 -2.29 -11.95
CA THR A 244 -11.90 -2.70 -10.61
C THR A 244 -12.52 -1.79 -9.54
N SER A 245 -12.47 -0.46 -9.72
CA SER A 245 -13.09 0.50 -8.80
C SER A 245 -14.61 0.31 -8.71
N LYS A 246 -15.29 0.01 -9.83
CA LYS A 246 -16.74 -0.28 -9.83
C LYS A 246 -17.09 -1.56 -9.09
N ALA A 247 -16.27 -2.61 -9.25
CA ALA A 247 -16.43 -3.86 -8.51
C ALA A 247 -16.27 -3.62 -6.99
N ILE A 248 -15.28 -2.83 -6.58
CA ILE A 248 -15.04 -2.46 -5.17
C ILE A 248 -16.24 -1.69 -4.61
N GLN A 249 -16.73 -0.67 -5.32
CA GLN A 249 -17.91 0.10 -4.91
C GLN A 249 -19.17 -0.77 -4.76
N TYR A 250 -19.34 -1.77 -5.63
CA TYR A 250 -20.44 -2.72 -5.50
C TYR A 250 -20.31 -3.57 -4.22
N LEU A 251 -19.11 -4.09 -3.93
CA LEU A 251 -18.84 -4.85 -2.70
C LEU A 251 -19.08 -4.00 -1.45
N GLU A 252 -18.58 -2.76 -1.43
CA GLU A 252 -18.78 -1.79 -0.35
C GLU A 252 -20.27 -1.56 -0.06
N ARG A 253 -21.06 -1.28 -1.09
CA ARG A 253 -22.52 -1.10 -0.95
C ARG A 253 -23.21 -2.35 -0.41
N ARG A 254 -22.74 -3.53 -0.76
CA ARG A 254 -23.29 -4.80 -0.26
C ARG A 254 -22.97 -4.99 1.22
N MET A 255 -21.78 -4.65 1.65
CA MET A 255 -21.35 -4.76 3.06
C MET A 255 -22.06 -3.74 3.96
N SER A 256 -22.26 -2.51 3.50
CA SER A 256 -22.95 -1.45 4.24
C SER A 256 -24.46 -1.67 4.40
N ARG A 257 -25.10 -2.48 3.58
CA ARG A 257 -26.55 -2.79 3.69
C ARG A 257 -26.91 -3.59 4.94
N GLY A 258 -25.95 -4.27 5.56
CA GLY A 258 -26.16 -5.02 6.80
C GLY A 258 -26.37 -4.18 8.05
N ASP A 259 -26.04 -2.88 8.01
CA ASP A 259 -26.09 -1.97 9.19
C ASP A 259 -27.40 -1.15 9.26
N LYS A 260 -28.26 -1.23 8.24
CA LYS A 260 -29.53 -0.50 8.18
C LYS A 260 -30.74 -1.35 8.60
N ARG A 261 -30.49 -2.46 9.27
CA ARG A 261 -31.53 -3.30 9.93
C ARG A 261 -31.21 -3.33 11.46
#